data_96dd8fc8a1095ae9a8f5e289724f71b3
#
_entry.id   96dd8fc8a1095ae9a8f5e289724f71b3
#
_cell.length_a   1.000
_cell.length_b   1.000
_cell.length_c   1.000
_cell.angle_alpha   90.00
_cell.angle_beta   90.00
_cell.angle_gamma   90.00
#
_symmetry.space_group_name_H-M   'P 1'
#
loop_
_entity.id
_entity.type
_entity.pdbx_description
1 polymer ?
#
loop_
_entity_poly.entity_id
_entity_poly.type
_entity_poly.pdbx_seq_one_letter_code
_entity_poly.pdbx_strand_id
1 'polypeptide(L)'
;MDIPVFHDDQHGTAIIASAGFINALELSNKKIEDVKIVFSGAGAASIAIGKLFLELGAKPENMIMCDSKGVIYKGRKEGMNKYKDLFAVETDKRTLEDAMKGADAFMGLSAKGVVSKQMVKEMADRPIIFAMANPDPEISPEEVAEVRDDAIMATGRSDYPNQVNNVLGFPFIFRGALDVRAKKINEEMKIAAVKALASLTKEEVPDQVKMSYAGEDFTFGPDYIIPKPFDKRVLTRVAPAVARAAMESGVARKDISDFHAYALELEARMGQSAEFMREVRSRLSKDSKKKIVFAEGSNTRILQAVSILAEEGKIEPLLLGDEEIIHQKMDSLGL
;
A
#
# COMPACT_ATOMS: atom_id res chain seq x y z
N MET A 1 -10.59 -12.15 22.24
CA MET A 1 -9.99 -13.35 21.66
C MET A 1 -8.53 -13.37 22.07
N ASP A 2 -7.98 -14.51 22.41
CA ASP A 2 -6.56 -14.68 22.76
C ASP A 2 -5.72 -15.10 21.54
N ILE A 3 -6.00 -14.46 20.41
CA ILE A 3 -5.28 -14.59 19.14
C ILE A 3 -5.02 -13.22 18.54
N PRO A 4 -3.93 -13.02 17.79
CA PRO A 4 -3.69 -11.79 17.08
C PRO A 4 -4.74 -11.60 15.98
N VAL A 5 -5.41 -10.43 15.98
CA VAL A 5 -6.40 -10.04 14.98
C VAL A 5 -5.90 -8.81 14.26
N PHE A 6 -5.96 -8.85 12.93
CA PHE A 6 -5.51 -7.77 12.06
C PHE A 6 -6.47 -7.65 10.88
N HIS A 7 -6.91 -6.43 10.59
CA HIS A 7 -7.75 -6.14 9.43
C HIS A 7 -6.91 -5.44 8.38
N ASP A 8 -6.67 -6.10 7.27
CA ASP A 8 -5.71 -5.67 6.27
C ASP A 8 -6.11 -4.37 5.57
N ASP A 9 -7.37 -4.24 5.11
CA ASP A 9 -7.86 -3.01 4.48
C ASP A 9 -7.83 -1.78 5.41
N GLN A 10 -7.70 -1.99 6.70
CA GLN A 10 -7.61 -0.92 7.70
C GLN A 10 -6.16 -0.68 8.11
N HIS A 11 -5.51 -1.70 8.67
CA HIS A 11 -4.18 -1.56 9.26
C HIS A 11 -3.06 -1.79 8.24
N GLY A 12 -3.25 -2.67 7.25
CA GLY A 12 -2.30 -2.87 6.16
C GLY A 12 -2.12 -1.58 5.38
N THR A 13 -3.22 -1.00 4.89
CA THR A 13 -3.20 0.29 4.19
C THR A 13 -2.54 1.39 5.03
N ALA A 14 -2.83 1.44 6.34
CA ALA A 14 -2.23 2.44 7.23
C ALA A 14 -0.70 2.30 7.33
N ILE A 15 -0.19 1.06 7.47
CA ILE A 15 1.25 0.80 7.58
C ILE A 15 1.96 1.17 6.28
N ILE A 16 1.43 0.74 5.13
CA ILE A 16 2.08 0.96 3.85
C ILE A 16 2.06 2.44 3.47
N ALA A 17 0.91 3.11 3.62
CA ALA A 17 0.80 4.54 3.40
C ALA A 17 1.74 5.33 4.31
N SER A 18 1.84 4.97 5.60
CA SER A 18 2.75 5.63 6.55
C SER A 18 4.22 5.44 6.18
N ALA A 19 4.61 4.26 5.69
CA ALA A 19 5.99 4.01 5.26
C ALA A 19 6.37 4.89 4.06
N GLY A 20 5.54 4.93 3.03
CA GLY A 20 5.73 5.83 1.89
C GLY A 20 5.70 7.30 2.29
N PHE A 21 4.81 7.67 3.21
CA PHE A 21 4.68 9.05 3.68
C PHE A 21 5.92 9.57 4.40
N ILE A 22 6.54 8.76 5.28
CA ILE A 22 7.80 9.14 5.94
C ILE A 22 8.89 9.44 4.92
N ASN A 23 9.02 8.61 3.89
CA ASN A 23 10.00 8.79 2.84
C ASN A 23 9.69 10.02 1.97
N ALA A 24 8.42 10.27 1.66
CA ALA A 24 7.98 11.46 0.93
C ALA A 24 8.23 12.75 1.73
N LEU A 25 8.05 12.73 3.05
CA LEU A 25 8.38 13.85 3.94
C LEU A 25 9.87 14.18 3.89
N GLU A 26 10.76 13.17 3.93
CA GLU A 26 12.20 13.36 3.84
C GLU A 26 12.58 14.00 2.49
N LEU A 27 12.07 13.47 1.37
CA LEU A 27 12.33 14.02 0.04
C LEU A 27 11.81 15.45 -0.13
N SER A 28 10.66 15.76 0.50
CA SER A 28 10.07 17.10 0.47
C SER A 28 10.74 18.06 1.47
N ASN A 29 11.67 17.56 2.30
CA ASN A 29 12.31 18.30 3.41
C ASN A 29 11.27 18.87 4.39
N LYS A 30 10.26 18.08 4.73
CA LYS A 30 9.18 18.42 5.67
C LYS A 30 9.23 17.53 6.90
N LYS A 31 8.77 18.07 8.05
CA LYS A 31 8.70 17.32 9.30
C LYS A 31 7.25 16.97 9.60
N ILE A 32 7.02 15.75 10.09
CA ILE A 32 5.67 15.24 10.34
C ILE A 32 4.88 16.10 11.35
N GLU A 33 5.56 16.70 12.32
CA GLU A 33 4.96 17.57 13.32
C GLU A 33 4.47 18.93 12.78
N ASP A 34 4.96 19.34 11.60
CA ASP A 34 4.68 20.67 11.05
C ASP A 34 3.77 20.64 9.82
N VAL A 35 3.61 19.46 9.19
CA VAL A 35 2.84 19.32 7.93
C VAL A 35 1.34 19.37 8.16
N LYS A 36 0.64 20.07 7.27
CA LYS A 36 -0.82 20.11 7.19
C LYS A 36 -1.30 18.99 6.28
N ILE A 37 -2.03 18.05 6.84
CA ILE A 37 -2.47 16.83 6.18
C ILE A 37 -3.99 16.85 6.01
N VAL A 38 -4.44 16.63 4.78
CA VAL A 38 -5.87 16.56 4.45
C VAL A 38 -6.24 15.13 4.04
N PHE A 39 -7.27 14.59 4.65
CA PHE A 39 -7.83 13.29 4.30
C PHE A 39 -9.15 13.48 3.54
N SER A 40 -9.28 12.84 2.40
CA SER A 40 -10.56 12.65 1.72
C SER A 40 -11.07 11.24 1.97
N GLY A 41 -12.14 11.14 2.74
CA GLY A 41 -12.63 9.91 3.34
C GLY A 41 -12.35 9.88 4.84
N ALA A 42 -13.35 9.43 5.62
CA ALA A 42 -13.25 9.25 7.08
C ALA A 42 -13.70 7.84 7.49
N GLY A 43 -13.34 6.87 6.64
CA GLY A 43 -13.57 5.45 6.87
C GLY A 43 -12.52 4.80 7.76
N ALA A 44 -12.57 3.47 7.86
CA ALA A 44 -11.71 2.70 8.74
C ALA A 44 -10.20 2.88 8.41
N ALA A 45 -9.84 2.90 7.11
CA ALA A 45 -8.46 3.09 6.69
C ALA A 45 -7.94 4.50 7.03
N SER A 46 -8.73 5.57 6.71
CA SER A 46 -8.35 6.95 7.05
C SER A 46 -8.14 7.14 8.55
N ILE A 47 -9.04 6.61 9.37
CA ILE A 47 -8.91 6.63 10.84
C ILE A 47 -7.65 5.89 11.30
N ALA A 48 -7.32 4.75 10.69
CA ALA A 48 -6.14 3.98 11.04
C ALA A 48 -4.84 4.72 10.64
N ILE A 49 -4.80 5.31 9.43
CA ILE A 49 -3.67 6.15 8.99
C ILE A 49 -3.49 7.33 9.93
N GLY A 50 -4.58 8.06 10.22
CA GLY A 50 -4.52 9.23 11.11
C GLY A 50 -4.00 8.89 12.50
N LYS A 51 -4.43 7.76 13.10
CA LYS A 51 -3.89 7.28 14.38
C LYS A 51 -2.41 6.97 14.29
N LEU A 52 -1.98 6.29 13.22
CA LEU A 52 -0.58 5.93 13.04
C LEU A 52 0.29 7.17 12.83
N PHE A 53 -0.24 8.20 12.13
CA PHE A 53 0.44 9.49 11.99
C PHE A 53 0.60 10.22 13.33
N LEU A 54 -0.41 10.16 14.21
CA LEU A 54 -0.28 10.70 15.59
C LEU A 54 0.84 10.01 16.36
N GLU A 55 0.92 8.69 16.30
CA GLU A 55 1.99 7.91 16.94
C GLU A 55 3.38 8.19 16.33
N LEU A 56 3.42 8.62 15.07
CA LEU A 56 4.64 9.03 14.37
C LEU A 56 5.02 10.50 14.63
N GLY A 57 4.18 11.26 15.33
CA GLY A 57 4.47 12.64 15.76
C GLY A 57 3.68 13.73 15.04
N ALA A 58 2.71 13.39 14.19
CA ALA A 58 1.82 14.39 13.59
C ALA A 58 0.96 15.06 14.68
N LYS A 59 0.71 16.35 14.53
CA LYS A 59 -0.14 17.09 15.46
C LYS A 59 -1.61 16.98 15.04
N PRO A 60 -2.53 16.70 15.99
CA PRO A 60 -3.97 16.56 15.66
C PRO A 60 -4.55 17.79 14.95
N GLU A 61 -4.14 19.00 15.36
CA GLU A 61 -4.60 20.27 14.81
C GLU A 61 -4.18 20.49 13.36
N ASN A 62 -3.15 19.79 12.89
CA ASN A 62 -2.66 19.84 11.52
C ASN A 62 -3.31 18.80 10.61
N MET A 63 -4.18 17.93 11.12
CA MET A 63 -4.87 16.90 10.36
C MET A 63 -6.35 17.25 10.15
N ILE A 64 -6.77 17.47 8.93
CA ILE A 64 -8.17 17.74 8.57
C ILE A 64 -8.72 16.54 7.84
N MET A 65 -9.74 15.89 8.40
CA MET A 65 -10.49 14.84 7.71
C MET A 65 -11.77 15.38 7.10
N CYS A 66 -12.05 14.93 5.87
CA CYS A 66 -13.28 15.20 5.15
C CYS A 66 -14.05 13.90 4.90
N ASP A 67 -15.36 13.94 5.00
CA ASP A 67 -16.25 12.89 4.53
C ASP A 67 -17.24 13.45 3.47
N SER A 68 -18.24 12.68 3.07
CA SER A 68 -19.24 13.10 2.09
C SER A 68 -20.06 14.36 2.48
N LYS A 69 -19.95 14.81 3.74
CA LYS A 69 -20.58 16.01 4.27
C LYS A 69 -19.61 17.18 4.45
N GLY A 70 -18.35 17.01 4.00
CA GLY A 70 -17.28 17.98 4.13
C GLY A 70 -16.37 17.77 5.33
N VAL A 71 -15.74 18.83 5.81
CA VAL A 71 -14.76 18.82 6.89
C VAL A 71 -15.38 18.31 8.20
N ILE A 72 -14.60 17.48 8.92
CA ILE A 72 -14.92 17.05 10.29
C ILE A 72 -14.36 18.08 11.26
N TYR A 73 -15.24 18.95 11.78
CA TYR A 73 -14.89 20.04 12.68
C TYR A 73 -15.54 19.90 14.04
N LYS A 74 -14.97 20.54 15.08
CA LYS A 74 -15.54 20.53 16.43
C LYS A 74 -16.92 21.16 16.46
N GLY A 75 -17.88 20.46 17.05
CA GLY A 75 -19.28 20.89 17.12
C GLY A 75 -20.14 20.48 15.93
N ARG A 76 -19.59 19.85 14.89
CA ARG A 76 -20.36 19.21 13.82
C ARG A 76 -21.21 18.08 14.42
N LYS A 77 -22.49 18.04 14.06
CA LYS A 77 -23.44 17.00 14.55
C LYS A 77 -23.74 15.94 13.49
N GLU A 78 -23.81 16.35 12.23
CA GLU A 78 -24.22 15.48 11.14
C GLU A 78 -23.14 14.49 10.76
N GLY A 79 -23.50 13.18 10.69
CA GLY A 79 -22.61 12.12 10.23
C GLY A 79 -21.41 11.82 11.14
N MET A 80 -21.46 12.26 12.41
CA MET A 80 -20.41 12.03 13.39
C MET A 80 -20.54 10.68 14.09
N ASN A 81 -19.41 10.18 14.58
CA ASN A 81 -19.31 9.00 15.44
C ASN A 81 -18.02 9.10 16.28
N LYS A 82 -17.88 8.24 17.29
CA LYS A 82 -16.75 8.23 18.22
C LYS A 82 -15.36 8.17 17.57
N TYR A 83 -15.22 7.66 16.35
CA TYR A 83 -13.94 7.59 15.64
C TYR A 83 -13.62 8.91 14.92
N LYS A 84 -14.63 9.52 14.31
CA LYS A 84 -14.50 10.84 13.68
C LYS A 84 -14.28 11.95 14.71
N ASP A 85 -14.88 11.82 15.90
CA ASP A 85 -14.69 12.78 17.00
C ASP A 85 -13.21 12.93 17.40
N LEU A 86 -12.40 11.88 17.24
CA LEU A 86 -10.96 11.92 17.51
C LEU A 86 -10.19 12.89 16.59
N PHE A 87 -10.75 13.17 15.41
CA PHE A 87 -10.15 14.02 14.37
C PHE A 87 -10.94 15.29 14.09
N ALA A 88 -11.89 15.62 14.96
CA ALA A 88 -12.62 16.88 14.86
C ALA A 88 -11.72 18.05 15.31
N VAL A 89 -11.42 18.95 14.39
CA VAL A 89 -10.53 20.11 14.61
C VAL A 89 -11.32 21.41 14.70
N GLU A 90 -10.77 22.42 15.37
CA GLU A 90 -11.29 23.79 15.32
C GLU A 90 -10.85 24.44 14.01
N THR A 91 -11.80 24.73 13.14
CA THR A 91 -11.53 25.33 11.84
C THR A 91 -12.78 25.94 11.23
N ASP A 92 -12.60 26.97 10.41
CA ASP A 92 -13.65 27.58 9.61
C ASP A 92 -13.84 26.90 8.25
N LYS A 93 -12.95 25.98 7.89
CA LYS A 93 -13.03 25.20 6.64
C LYS A 93 -14.24 24.27 6.68
N ARG A 94 -14.95 24.13 5.55
CA ARG A 94 -16.16 23.30 5.45
C ARG A 94 -16.09 22.28 4.31
N THR A 95 -15.37 22.56 3.24
CA THR A 95 -15.25 21.72 2.04
C THR A 95 -13.87 21.09 1.93
N LEU A 96 -13.73 20.08 1.06
CA LEU A 96 -12.43 19.51 0.71
C LEU A 96 -11.54 20.58 0.06
N GLU A 97 -12.09 21.42 -0.80
CA GLU A 97 -11.39 22.53 -1.46
C GLU A 97 -10.81 23.51 -0.44
N ASP A 98 -11.61 23.92 0.56
CA ASP A 98 -11.10 24.76 1.66
C ASP A 98 -9.94 24.09 2.40
N ALA A 99 -10.07 22.78 2.65
CA ALA A 99 -9.06 22.03 3.37
C ALA A 99 -7.74 21.92 2.61
N MET A 100 -7.81 21.68 1.29
CA MET A 100 -6.65 21.48 0.41
C MET A 100 -5.78 22.74 0.26
N LYS A 101 -6.38 23.92 0.43
CA LYS A 101 -5.65 25.18 0.27
C LYS A 101 -4.53 25.33 1.28
N GLY A 102 -3.29 25.38 0.77
CA GLY A 102 -2.06 25.45 1.55
C GLY A 102 -1.77 24.17 2.35
N ALA A 103 -2.36 23.02 1.98
CA ALA A 103 -2.05 21.73 2.56
C ALA A 103 -0.72 21.19 2.01
N ASP A 104 0.07 20.56 2.88
CA ASP A 104 1.33 19.91 2.53
C ASP A 104 1.13 18.50 1.99
N ALA A 105 0.10 17.82 2.47
CA ALA A 105 -0.17 16.45 2.11
C ALA A 105 -1.67 16.17 1.93
N PHE A 106 -1.99 15.31 0.99
CA PHE A 106 -3.32 14.78 0.72
C PHE A 106 -3.33 13.26 0.83
N MET A 107 -4.28 12.71 1.57
CA MET A 107 -4.54 11.29 1.75
C MET A 107 -5.94 10.95 1.22
N GLY A 108 -6.01 10.45 0.01
CA GLY A 108 -7.25 10.04 -0.65
C GLY A 108 -7.63 8.60 -0.33
N LEU A 109 -8.80 8.40 0.25
CA LEU A 109 -9.40 7.10 0.58
C LEU A 109 -10.93 7.18 0.38
N SER A 110 -11.36 7.79 -0.71
CA SER A 110 -12.76 8.13 -0.95
C SER A 110 -13.25 7.63 -2.31
N ALA A 111 -13.27 8.50 -3.32
CA ALA A 111 -13.84 8.19 -4.61
C ALA A 111 -13.07 8.89 -5.74
N LYS A 112 -13.15 8.31 -6.94
CA LYS A 112 -12.60 8.86 -8.17
C LYS A 112 -12.98 10.32 -8.39
N GLY A 113 -11.99 11.15 -8.78
CA GLY A 113 -12.21 12.48 -9.34
C GLY A 113 -12.72 13.53 -8.36
N VAL A 114 -12.61 13.30 -7.04
CA VAL A 114 -13.04 14.30 -6.03
C VAL A 114 -12.05 15.44 -5.85
N VAL A 115 -10.83 15.29 -6.37
CA VAL A 115 -9.78 16.32 -6.33
C VAL A 115 -9.63 16.93 -7.71
N SER A 116 -9.73 18.26 -7.80
CA SER A 116 -9.53 19.00 -9.04
C SER A 116 -8.07 19.46 -9.20
N LYS A 117 -7.64 19.73 -10.44
CA LYS A 117 -6.34 20.34 -10.74
C LYS A 117 -6.14 21.67 -10.00
N GLN A 118 -7.23 22.44 -9.79
CA GLN A 118 -7.17 23.70 -9.06
C GLN A 118 -6.84 23.47 -7.57
N MET A 119 -7.44 22.48 -6.92
CA MET A 119 -7.10 22.13 -5.54
C MET A 119 -5.62 21.76 -5.39
N VAL A 120 -5.05 21.02 -6.38
CA VAL A 120 -3.62 20.67 -6.38
C VAL A 120 -2.73 21.89 -6.54
N LYS A 121 -3.10 22.83 -7.42
CA LYS A 121 -2.36 24.11 -7.59
C LYS A 121 -2.29 24.93 -6.30
N GLU A 122 -3.32 24.88 -5.48
CA GLU A 122 -3.44 25.64 -4.24
C GLU A 122 -2.79 24.97 -3.02
N MET A 123 -2.23 23.76 -3.18
CA MET A 123 -1.42 23.10 -2.15
C MET A 123 -0.09 23.84 -1.91
N ALA A 124 0.54 23.56 -0.79
CA ALA A 124 1.88 24.04 -0.47
C ALA A 124 2.94 23.54 -1.46
N ASP A 125 4.14 24.10 -1.42
CA ASP A 125 5.27 23.66 -2.25
C ASP A 125 5.64 22.20 -1.95
N ARG A 126 6.06 21.48 -2.97
CA ARG A 126 6.40 20.04 -2.91
C ARG A 126 5.33 19.22 -2.17
N PRO A 127 4.09 19.22 -2.69
CA PRO A 127 3.00 18.53 -2.05
C PRO A 127 3.17 17.01 -2.16
N ILE A 128 2.70 16.32 -1.13
CA ILE A 128 2.67 14.86 -1.08
C ILE A 128 1.21 14.42 -1.34
N ILE A 129 0.97 13.65 -2.40
CA ILE A 129 -0.39 13.29 -2.82
C ILE A 129 -0.53 11.77 -2.90
N PHE A 130 -1.22 11.19 -1.94
CA PHE A 130 -1.58 9.76 -1.92
C PHE A 130 -3.05 9.61 -2.34
N ALA A 131 -3.27 9.33 -3.63
CA ALA A 131 -4.59 9.14 -4.21
C ALA A 131 -4.89 7.63 -4.30
N MET A 132 -5.46 7.06 -3.23
CA MET A 132 -5.54 5.61 -3.02
C MET A 132 -6.93 5.03 -3.25
N ALA A 133 -7.91 5.80 -3.79
CA ALA A 133 -9.21 5.25 -4.18
C ALA A 133 -9.03 4.17 -5.25
N ASN A 134 -9.83 3.12 -5.16
CA ASN A 134 -9.74 1.93 -6.01
C ASN A 134 -11.12 1.66 -6.68
N PRO A 135 -11.20 1.42 -8.00
CA PRO A 135 -10.08 1.19 -8.94
C PRO A 135 -9.41 2.46 -9.47
N ASP A 136 -10.07 3.60 -9.43
CA ASP A 136 -9.57 4.85 -9.96
C ASP A 136 -9.27 5.83 -8.83
N PRO A 137 -8.11 6.56 -8.90
CA PRO A 137 -7.71 7.49 -7.85
C PRO A 137 -8.58 8.75 -7.79
N GLU A 138 -8.49 9.50 -6.69
CA GLU A 138 -9.13 10.80 -6.49
C GLU A 138 -8.72 11.85 -7.53
N ILE A 139 -7.48 11.74 -8.01
CA ILE A 139 -6.89 12.48 -9.13
C ILE A 139 -5.80 11.60 -9.72
N SER A 140 -5.66 11.59 -11.05
CA SER A 140 -4.61 10.79 -11.70
C SER A 140 -3.24 11.49 -11.65
N PRO A 141 -2.13 10.71 -11.72
CA PRO A 141 -0.78 11.28 -11.81
C PRO A 141 -0.61 12.23 -13.00
N GLU A 142 -1.24 11.93 -14.14
CA GLU A 142 -1.19 12.75 -15.35
C GLU A 142 -1.84 14.12 -15.09
N GLU A 143 -3.01 14.14 -14.43
CA GLU A 143 -3.71 15.38 -14.08
C GLU A 143 -2.92 16.24 -13.10
N VAL A 144 -2.17 15.61 -12.17
CA VAL A 144 -1.26 16.34 -11.27
C VAL A 144 -0.08 16.90 -12.04
N ALA A 145 0.55 16.10 -12.92
CA ALA A 145 1.70 16.51 -13.72
C ALA A 145 1.39 17.68 -14.68
N GLU A 146 0.14 17.83 -15.14
CA GLU A 146 -0.27 18.97 -15.95
C GLU A 146 -0.19 20.33 -15.19
N VAL A 147 -0.19 20.30 -13.86
CA VAL A 147 -0.31 21.50 -13.03
C VAL A 147 0.81 21.68 -12.00
N ARG A 148 1.56 20.62 -11.69
CA ARG A 148 2.67 20.59 -10.72
C ARG A 148 3.76 19.62 -11.18
N ASP A 149 5.02 20.04 -11.12
CA ASP A 149 6.21 19.21 -11.39
C ASP A 149 7.00 18.86 -10.13
N ASP A 150 6.59 19.40 -8.98
CA ASP A 150 7.24 19.23 -7.68
C ASP A 150 6.49 18.26 -6.73
N ALA A 151 5.37 17.66 -7.18
CA ALA A 151 4.54 16.78 -6.37
C ALA A 151 5.13 15.38 -6.27
N ILE A 152 5.06 14.76 -5.08
CA ILE A 152 5.33 13.33 -4.88
C ILE A 152 4.00 12.60 -4.87
N MET A 153 3.80 11.70 -5.85
CA MET A 153 2.57 10.94 -6.03
C MET A 153 2.70 9.50 -5.59
N ALA A 154 1.64 8.97 -4.96
CA ALA A 154 1.44 7.55 -4.73
C ALA A 154 -0.03 7.17 -4.99
N THR A 155 -0.26 5.97 -5.50
CA THR A 155 -1.61 5.45 -5.80
C THR A 155 -1.75 4.00 -5.37
N GLY A 156 -2.99 3.47 -5.39
CA GLY A 156 -3.23 2.03 -5.21
C GLY A 156 -2.94 1.17 -6.45
N ARG A 157 -2.69 1.79 -7.60
CA ARG A 157 -2.55 1.10 -8.90
C ARG A 157 -1.13 0.60 -9.12
N SER A 158 -1.03 -0.56 -9.78
CA SER A 158 0.26 -1.21 -10.11
C SER A 158 0.96 -0.63 -11.34
N ASP A 159 0.23 0.10 -12.18
CA ASP A 159 0.72 0.71 -13.41
C ASP A 159 1.32 2.11 -13.19
N TYR A 160 1.38 2.59 -11.94
CA TYR A 160 2.01 3.85 -11.57
C TYR A 160 3.20 3.63 -10.61
N PRO A 161 4.14 4.57 -10.55
CA PRO A 161 5.14 4.61 -9.49
C PRO A 161 4.51 4.65 -8.10
N ASN A 162 5.24 4.20 -7.06
CA ASN A 162 4.82 4.31 -5.67
C ASN A 162 3.46 3.62 -5.39
N GLN A 163 3.32 2.36 -5.81
CA GLN A 163 2.11 1.59 -5.51
C GLN A 163 1.95 1.34 -4.02
N VAL A 164 0.90 1.87 -3.42
CA VAL A 164 0.46 1.55 -2.04
C VAL A 164 -0.32 0.24 -2.08
N ASN A 165 0.34 -0.87 -1.75
CA ASN A 165 -0.24 -2.20 -1.83
C ASN A 165 -0.02 -2.95 -0.52
N ASN A 166 -1.11 -3.41 0.10
CA ASN A 166 -1.11 -4.10 1.40
C ASN A 166 -0.26 -5.38 1.41
N VAL A 167 -0.01 -5.99 0.25
CA VAL A 167 0.86 -7.17 0.13
C VAL A 167 2.28 -6.94 0.66
N LEU A 168 2.73 -5.69 0.70
CA LEU A 168 4.02 -5.29 1.30
C LEU A 168 4.04 -5.40 2.83
N GLY A 169 2.88 -5.54 3.46
CA GLY A 169 2.75 -5.51 4.93
C GLY A 169 2.27 -6.83 5.52
N PHE A 170 1.02 -7.20 5.26
CA PHE A 170 0.32 -8.22 6.04
C PHE A 170 1.02 -9.58 6.12
N PRO A 171 1.62 -10.14 5.04
CA PRO A 171 2.23 -11.47 5.13
C PRO A 171 3.41 -11.47 6.10
N PHE A 172 4.18 -10.40 6.12
CA PHE A 172 5.41 -10.28 6.88
C PHE A 172 5.15 -9.85 8.32
N ILE A 173 4.12 -9.02 8.55
CA ILE A 173 3.63 -8.67 9.89
C ILE A 173 3.11 -9.92 10.59
N PHE A 174 2.30 -10.74 9.91
CA PHE A 174 1.84 -12.01 10.46
C PHE A 174 2.99 -12.98 10.69
N ARG A 175 3.98 -13.02 9.77
CA ARG A 175 5.15 -13.88 9.95
C ARG A 175 5.89 -13.54 11.25
N GLY A 176 6.22 -12.27 11.45
CA GLY A 176 6.88 -11.82 12.68
C GLY A 176 6.04 -12.09 13.94
N ALA A 177 4.74 -11.75 13.90
CA ALA A 177 3.83 -11.95 15.03
C ALA A 177 3.65 -13.43 15.40
N LEU A 178 3.51 -14.31 14.40
CA LEU A 178 3.27 -15.75 14.62
C LEU A 178 4.55 -16.47 15.08
N ASP A 179 5.72 -16.10 14.60
CA ASP A 179 6.97 -16.77 14.99
C ASP A 179 7.33 -16.54 16.46
N VAL A 180 6.95 -15.39 17.02
CA VAL A 180 7.06 -15.10 18.46
C VAL A 180 5.76 -15.43 19.24
N ARG A 181 4.75 -16.01 18.59
CA ARG A 181 3.45 -16.35 19.19
C ARG A 181 2.82 -15.16 19.90
N ALA A 182 2.82 -13.98 19.28
CA ALA A 182 2.28 -12.77 19.86
C ALA A 182 0.79 -12.93 20.22
N LYS A 183 0.39 -12.35 21.35
CA LYS A 183 -1.01 -12.36 21.83
C LYS A 183 -1.89 -11.41 21.02
N LYS A 184 -1.30 -10.35 20.47
CA LYS A 184 -1.96 -9.33 19.66
C LYS A 184 -0.93 -8.68 18.72
N ILE A 185 -1.41 -8.00 17.68
CA ILE A 185 -0.61 -7.06 16.88
C ILE A 185 -0.92 -5.67 17.41
N ASN A 186 0.03 -5.07 18.15
CA ASN A 186 -0.09 -3.78 18.80
C ASN A 186 0.48 -2.62 17.96
N GLU A 187 0.41 -1.41 18.47
CA GLU A 187 0.86 -0.22 17.73
C GLU A 187 2.38 -0.22 17.52
N GLU A 188 3.16 -0.69 18.52
CA GLU A 188 4.61 -0.80 18.45
C GLU A 188 5.05 -1.71 17.29
N MET A 189 4.37 -2.83 17.09
CA MET A 189 4.63 -3.75 15.98
C MET A 189 4.30 -3.12 14.62
N LYS A 190 3.22 -2.33 14.54
CA LYS A 190 2.85 -1.61 13.31
C LYS A 190 3.87 -0.52 12.97
N ILE A 191 4.31 0.25 13.96
CA ILE A 191 5.34 1.28 13.81
C ILE A 191 6.67 0.65 13.39
N ALA A 192 7.03 -0.51 13.95
CA ALA A 192 8.22 -1.25 13.55
C ALA A 192 8.15 -1.67 12.07
N ALA A 193 6.98 -2.14 11.62
CA ALA A 193 6.76 -2.47 10.20
C ALA A 193 6.89 -1.23 9.29
N VAL A 194 6.30 -0.09 9.68
CA VAL A 194 6.42 1.20 8.97
C VAL A 194 7.89 1.58 8.79
N LYS A 195 8.65 1.59 9.88
CA LYS A 195 10.07 1.97 9.88
C LYS A 195 10.92 1.01 9.06
N ALA A 196 10.65 -0.29 9.14
CA ALA A 196 11.36 -1.31 8.37
C ALA A 196 11.16 -1.13 6.86
N LEU A 197 9.91 -0.90 6.43
CA LEU A 197 9.58 -0.62 5.02
C LEU A 197 10.21 0.67 4.53
N ALA A 198 10.09 1.76 5.30
CA ALA A 198 10.67 3.05 4.94
C ALA A 198 12.19 2.97 4.80
N SER A 199 12.88 2.28 5.70
CA SER A 199 14.33 2.10 5.65
C SER A 199 14.76 1.23 4.46
N LEU A 200 14.04 0.14 4.18
CA LEU A 200 14.33 -0.76 3.08
C LEU A 200 14.32 -0.06 1.72
N THR A 201 13.42 0.91 1.54
CA THR A 201 13.32 1.69 0.30
C THR A 201 14.60 2.44 -0.05
N LYS A 202 15.42 2.76 0.96
CA LYS A 202 16.68 3.52 0.81
C LYS A 202 17.88 2.62 0.54
N GLU A 203 17.73 1.30 0.70
CA GLU A 203 18.77 0.34 0.37
C GLU A 203 18.85 0.14 -1.14
N GLU A 204 20.04 -0.16 -1.66
CA GLU A 204 20.25 -0.53 -3.06
C GLU A 204 19.34 -1.70 -3.46
N VAL A 205 18.65 -1.58 -4.58
CA VAL A 205 17.70 -2.60 -5.05
C VAL A 205 18.47 -3.69 -5.80
N PRO A 206 18.36 -4.97 -5.40
CA PRO A 206 19.05 -6.07 -6.07
C PRO A 206 18.56 -6.29 -7.50
N ASP A 207 19.46 -6.76 -8.38
CA ASP A 207 19.13 -7.04 -9.79
C ASP A 207 17.97 -8.04 -9.95
N GLN A 208 17.83 -9.01 -9.04
CA GLN A 208 16.70 -9.93 -9.05
C GLN A 208 15.32 -9.21 -8.93
N VAL A 209 15.27 -8.13 -8.15
CA VAL A 209 14.05 -7.31 -8.01
C VAL A 209 13.84 -6.51 -9.28
N LYS A 210 14.89 -5.86 -9.83
CA LYS A 210 14.85 -5.12 -11.08
C LYS A 210 14.38 -6.00 -12.24
N MET A 211 14.87 -7.23 -12.36
CA MET A 211 14.44 -8.21 -13.38
C MET A 211 12.95 -8.54 -13.30
N SER A 212 12.36 -8.52 -12.10
CA SER A 212 10.92 -8.77 -11.91
C SER A 212 10.05 -7.62 -12.43
N TYR A 213 10.66 -6.47 -12.78
CA TYR A 213 10.03 -5.27 -13.32
C TYR A 213 10.68 -4.83 -14.64
N ALA A 214 10.88 -5.78 -15.55
CA ALA A 214 11.43 -5.55 -16.89
C ALA A 214 12.81 -4.84 -16.92
N GLY A 215 13.58 -4.93 -15.84
CA GLY A 215 14.90 -4.31 -15.74
C GLY A 215 14.88 -2.84 -15.35
N GLU A 216 13.74 -2.30 -14.90
CA GLU A 216 13.66 -0.93 -14.37
C GLU A 216 14.65 -0.73 -13.22
N ASP A 217 15.29 0.42 -13.22
CA ASP A 217 16.20 0.82 -12.14
C ASP A 217 15.44 1.62 -11.09
N PHE A 218 15.50 1.17 -9.83
CA PHE A 218 14.81 1.79 -8.71
C PHE A 218 15.84 2.42 -7.77
N THR A 219 15.75 3.72 -7.60
CA THR A 219 16.57 4.47 -6.65
C THR A 219 15.66 5.34 -5.80
N PHE A 220 15.95 5.42 -4.49
CA PHE A 220 15.21 6.27 -3.58
C PHE A 220 15.04 7.69 -4.14
N GLY A 221 13.79 8.12 -4.30
CA GLY A 221 13.43 9.37 -4.94
C GLY A 221 11.92 9.51 -5.11
N PRO A 222 11.44 10.58 -5.78
CA PRO A 222 10.00 10.85 -5.93
C PRO A 222 9.18 9.70 -6.51
N ASP A 223 9.79 8.88 -7.37
CA ASP A 223 9.14 7.73 -8.02
C ASP A 223 9.39 6.39 -7.31
N TYR A 224 10.16 6.40 -6.21
CA TYR A 224 10.45 5.21 -5.41
C TYR A 224 10.53 5.54 -3.93
N ILE A 225 9.37 5.75 -3.27
CA ILE A 225 9.23 6.03 -1.84
C ILE A 225 8.81 4.81 -1.03
N ILE A 226 8.51 3.69 -1.70
CA ILE A 226 8.07 2.44 -1.08
C ILE A 226 8.62 1.25 -1.88
N PRO A 227 8.96 0.11 -1.23
CA PRO A 227 9.46 -1.05 -1.95
C PRO A 227 8.44 -1.61 -2.95
N LYS A 228 8.90 -2.27 -3.99
CA LYS A 228 8.03 -2.96 -4.94
C LYS A 228 7.47 -4.27 -4.32
N PRO A 229 6.24 -4.69 -4.68
CA PRO A 229 5.58 -5.89 -4.11
C PRO A 229 6.37 -7.19 -4.21
N PHE A 230 7.22 -7.37 -5.23
CA PHE A 230 8.05 -8.57 -5.41
C PHE A 230 9.45 -8.47 -4.78
N ASP A 231 9.70 -7.44 -3.99
CA ASP A 231 10.97 -7.32 -3.26
C ASP A 231 11.03 -8.32 -2.10
N LYS A 232 11.78 -9.39 -2.30
CA LYS A 232 11.93 -10.46 -1.31
C LYS A 232 12.56 -10.00 0.01
N ARG A 233 13.29 -8.87 0.00
CA ARG A 233 13.91 -8.31 1.21
C ARG A 233 12.87 -7.85 2.22
N VAL A 234 11.64 -7.55 1.79
CA VAL A 234 10.53 -7.15 2.70
C VAL A 234 10.33 -8.19 3.79
N LEU A 235 10.36 -9.50 3.46
CA LEU A 235 10.23 -10.56 4.46
C LEU A 235 11.33 -10.50 5.53
N THR A 236 12.58 -10.38 5.11
CA THR A 236 13.74 -10.42 6.01
C THR A 236 13.98 -9.10 6.76
N ARG A 237 13.28 -8.03 6.41
CA ARG A 237 13.31 -6.74 7.12
C ARG A 237 12.10 -6.55 8.02
N VAL A 238 10.89 -6.78 7.51
CA VAL A 238 9.64 -6.49 8.24
C VAL A 238 9.38 -7.53 9.33
N ALA A 239 9.48 -8.84 9.02
CA ALA A 239 9.16 -9.87 10.00
C ALA A 239 10.07 -9.84 11.25
N PRO A 240 11.41 -9.67 11.14
CA PRO A 240 12.26 -9.49 12.31
C PRO A 240 11.96 -8.21 13.10
N ALA A 241 11.67 -7.09 12.42
CA ALA A 241 11.33 -5.85 13.11
C ALA A 241 10.05 -5.99 13.92
N VAL A 242 9.02 -6.61 13.36
CA VAL A 242 7.73 -6.88 14.03
C VAL A 242 7.91 -7.85 15.20
N ALA A 243 8.70 -8.93 15.02
CA ALA A 243 8.99 -9.90 16.07
C ALA A 243 9.72 -9.24 17.26
N ARG A 244 10.72 -8.41 16.98
CA ARG A 244 11.45 -7.64 18.00
C ARG A 244 10.51 -6.71 18.77
N ALA A 245 9.70 -5.93 18.07
CA ALA A 245 8.74 -5.04 18.71
C ALA A 245 7.71 -5.78 19.57
N ALA A 246 7.28 -6.98 19.15
CA ALA A 246 6.40 -7.82 19.95
C ALA A 246 7.07 -8.31 21.25
N MET A 247 8.36 -8.64 21.21
CA MET A 247 9.13 -9.03 22.39
C MET A 247 9.33 -7.82 23.34
N GLU A 248 9.79 -6.71 22.80
CA GLU A 248 10.06 -5.48 23.57
C GLU A 248 8.79 -4.90 24.25
N SER A 249 7.65 -5.03 23.58
CA SER A 249 6.35 -4.59 24.14
C SER A 249 5.65 -5.66 25.00
N GLY A 250 6.29 -6.80 25.27
CA GLY A 250 5.80 -7.84 26.19
C GLY A 250 4.58 -8.62 25.69
N VAL A 251 4.29 -8.59 24.38
CA VAL A 251 3.17 -9.33 23.78
C VAL A 251 3.60 -10.67 23.19
N ALA A 252 4.89 -10.93 23.02
CA ALA A 252 5.44 -12.20 22.60
C ALA A 252 5.27 -13.28 23.68
N ARG A 253 5.12 -14.55 23.26
CA ARG A 253 5.13 -15.75 24.12
C ARG A 253 6.35 -16.64 23.85
N LYS A 254 7.12 -16.32 22.83
CA LYS A 254 8.34 -17.01 22.44
C LYS A 254 9.38 -15.97 22.03
N ASP A 255 10.57 -16.10 22.56
CA ASP A 255 11.69 -15.22 22.23
C ASP A 255 12.50 -15.73 21.05
N ILE A 256 13.07 -14.83 20.29
CA ILE A 256 14.09 -15.05 19.27
C ILE A 256 15.40 -14.51 19.85
N SER A 257 16.35 -15.39 20.15
CA SER A 257 17.63 -15.01 20.73
C SER A 257 18.64 -14.48 19.69
N ASP A 258 18.53 -14.97 18.45
CA ASP A 258 19.42 -14.61 17.35
C ASP A 258 18.60 -14.15 16.13
N PHE A 259 18.52 -12.85 15.93
CA PHE A 259 17.80 -12.26 14.81
C PHE A 259 18.52 -12.39 13.48
N HIS A 260 19.86 -12.60 13.50
CA HIS A 260 20.61 -12.88 12.28
C HIS A 260 20.29 -14.28 11.76
N ALA A 261 20.35 -15.29 12.63
CA ALA A 261 19.94 -16.65 12.29
C ALA A 261 18.46 -16.70 11.84
N TYR A 262 17.58 -15.95 12.50
CA TYR A 262 16.18 -15.86 12.11
C TYR A 262 15.98 -15.27 10.70
N ALA A 263 16.71 -14.22 10.35
CA ALA A 263 16.65 -13.65 9.01
C ALA A 263 17.11 -14.64 7.94
N LEU A 264 18.20 -15.39 8.19
CA LEU A 264 18.69 -16.45 7.29
C LEU A 264 17.68 -17.61 7.15
N GLU A 265 16.99 -17.98 8.23
CA GLU A 265 15.92 -18.99 8.18
C GLU A 265 14.74 -18.51 7.29
N LEU A 266 14.36 -17.25 7.41
CA LEU A 266 13.31 -16.66 6.56
C LEU A 266 13.72 -16.65 5.08
N GLU A 267 14.96 -16.30 4.79
CA GLU A 267 15.51 -16.32 3.44
C GLU A 267 15.53 -17.75 2.85
N ALA A 268 15.96 -18.73 3.63
CA ALA A 268 15.96 -20.14 3.22
C ALA A 268 14.54 -20.65 2.90
N ARG A 269 13.52 -20.21 3.64
CA ARG A 269 12.12 -20.57 3.35
C ARG A 269 11.62 -20.03 2.00
N MET A 270 12.08 -18.87 1.56
CA MET A 270 11.77 -18.36 0.21
C MET A 270 12.36 -19.24 -0.90
N GLY A 271 13.57 -19.77 -0.69
CA GLY A 271 14.21 -20.74 -1.58
C GLY A 271 13.42 -22.04 -1.71
N GLN A 272 12.94 -22.57 -0.60
CA GLN A 272 12.12 -23.80 -0.57
C GLN A 272 10.80 -23.64 -1.31
N SER A 273 10.14 -22.49 -1.19
CA SER A 273 8.92 -22.21 -1.95
C SER A 273 9.16 -22.19 -3.45
N ALA A 274 10.28 -21.64 -3.92
CA ALA A 274 10.65 -21.65 -5.33
C ALA A 274 10.99 -23.08 -5.81
N GLU A 275 11.66 -23.88 -4.99
CA GLU A 275 11.98 -25.28 -5.25
C GLU A 275 10.71 -26.15 -5.29
N PHE A 276 9.82 -25.97 -4.31
CA PHE A 276 8.49 -26.62 -4.28
C PHE A 276 7.69 -26.27 -5.54
N MET A 277 7.60 -24.98 -5.91
CA MET A 277 6.87 -24.57 -7.12
C MET A 277 7.53 -25.13 -8.39
N ARG A 278 8.86 -25.25 -8.44
CA ARG A 278 9.57 -25.90 -9.55
C ARG A 278 9.22 -27.38 -9.62
N GLU A 279 9.18 -28.08 -8.48
CA GLU A 279 8.78 -29.48 -8.37
C GLU A 279 7.30 -29.67 -8.82
N VAL A 280 6.38 -28.83 -8.33
CA VAL A 280 4.98 -28.83 -8.78
C VAL A 280 4.90 -28.60 -10.30
N ARG A 281 5.61 -27.61 -10.83
CA ARG A 281 5.66 -27.34 -12.28
C ARG A 281 6.25 -28.48 -13.08
N SER A 282 7.26 -29.18 -12.55
CA SER A 282 7.88 -30.34 -13.23
C SER A 282 6.95 -31.56 -13.29
N ARG A 283 6.03 -31.70 -12.33
CA ARG A 283 5.01 -32.76 -12.29
C ARG A 283 3.83 -32.49 -13.22
N LEU A 284 3.67 -31.26 -13.70
CA LEU A 284 2.69 -30.92 -14.74
C LEU A 284 3.20 -31.52 -16.07
N SER A 285 2.67 -32.68 -16.44
CA SER A 285 3.03 -33.38 -17.67
C SER A 285 2.73 -32.50 -18.89
N LYS A 286 3.68 -32.42 -19.84
CA LYS A 286 3.50 -31.71 -21.11
C LYS A 286 2.43 -32.37 -22.00
N ASP A 287 2.09 -33.61 -21.70
CA ASP A 287 1.25 -34.45 -22.61
C ASP A 287 -0.25 -34.39 -22.30
N SER A 288 -0.68 -33.73 -21.24
CA SER A 288 -2.10 -33.57 -20.92
C SER A 288 -2.45 -32.14 -20.58
N LYS A 289 -2.65 -31.30 -21.59
CA LYS A 289 -3.21 -29.96 -21.41
C LYS A 289 -4.58 -30.08 -20.72
N LYS A 290 -4.73 -29.49 -19.54
CA LYS A 290 -6.03 -29.44 -18.86
C LYS A 290 -6.81 -28.25 -19.42
N LYS A 291 -8.09 -28.48 -19.74
CA LYS A 291 -9.01 -27.39 -20.08
C LYS A 291 -9.42 -26.66 -18.80
N ILE A 292 -9.21 -25.34 -18.77
CA ILE A 292 -9.64 -24.48 -17.67
C ILE A 292 -10.61 -23.44 -18.20
N VAL A 293 -11.81 -23.40 -17.61
CA VAL A 293 -12.85 -22.46 -18.01
C VAL A 293 -12.76 -21.22 -17.12
N PHE A 294 -12.70 -20.06 -17.77
CA PHE A 294 -12.71 -18.75 -17.10
C PHE A 294 -14.05 -18.07 -17.36
N ALA A 295 -14.86 -17.91 -16.30
CA ALA A 295 -16.23 -17.42 -16.40
C ALA A 295 -16.32 -15.92 -16.77
N GLU A 296 -15.28 -15.14 -16.48
CA GLU A 296 -15.20 -13.71 -16.81
C GLU A 296 -14.21 -13.46 -17.95
N GLY A 297 -14.46 -14.09 -19.10
CA GLY A 297 -13.52 -14.08 -20.24
C GLY A 297 -13.22 -12.71 -20.83
N SER A 298 -14.05 -11.69 -20.59
CA SER A 298 -13.80 -10.31 -21.01
C SER A 298 -13.09 -9.44 -19.96
N ASN A 299 -12.73 -10.00 -18.80
CA ASN A 299 -12.00 -9.28 -17.76
C ASN A 299 -10.52 -9.14 -18.14
N THR A 300 -10.00 -7.91 -18.15
CA THR A 300 -8.62 -7.59 -18.55
C THR A 300 -7.57 -8.40 -17.78
N ARG A 301 -7.73 -8.56 -16.47
CA ARG A 301 -6.79 -9.34 -15.64
C ARG A 301 -6.82 -10.83 -15.97
N ILE A 302 -8.02 -11.36 -16.29
CA ILE A 302 -8.19 -12.74 -16.73
C ILE A 302 -7.49 -12.94 -18.08
N LEU A 303 -7.69 -12.02 -19.04
CA LEU A 303 -7.06 -12.09 -20.37
C LEU A 303 -5.53 -12.10 -20.26
N GLN A 304 -4.94 -11.20 -19.47
CA GLN A 304 -3.49 -11.18 -19.21
C GLN A 304 -2.98 -12.47 -18.56
N ALA A 305 -3.66 -12.97 -17.54
CA ALA A 305 -3.28 -14.22 -16.87
C ALA A 305 -3.39 -15.42 -17.80
N VAL A 306 -4.43 -15.47 -18.62
CA VAL A 306 -4.68 -16.55 -19.60
C VAL A 306 -3.63 -16.54 -20.71
N SER A 307 -3.21 -15.38 -21.20
CA SER A 307 -2.14 -15.25 -22.19
C SER A 307 -0.84 -15.89 -21.68
N ILE A 308 -0.40 -15.52 -20.45
CA ILE A 308 0.79 -16.09 -19.83
C ILE A 308 0.69 -17.61 -19.69
N LEU A 309 -0.45 -18.13 -19.23
CA LEU A 309 -0.67 -19.57 -19.03
C LEU A 309 -0.73 -20.33 -20.34
N ALA A 310 -1.26 -19.72 -21.41
CA ALA A 310 -1.32 -20.30 -22.74
C ALA A 310 0.08 -20.38 -23.37
N GLU A 311 0.90 -19.33 -23.22
CA GLU A 311 2.30 -19.31 -23.69
C GLU A 311 3.15 -20.37 -22.99
N GLU A 312 2.95 -20.61 -21.68
CA GLU A 312 3.59 -21.71 -20.96
C GLU A 312 3.19 -23.10 -21.49
N GLY A 313 2.13 -23.18 -22.30
CA GLY A 313 1.67 -24.40 -22.98
C GLY A 313 1.15 -25.52 -22.08
N LYS A 314 0.81 -25.19 -20.82
CA LYS A 314 0.40 -26.17 -19.78
C LYS A 314 -1.10 -26.37 -19.67
N ILE A 315 -1.87 -25.41 -20.14
CA ILE A 315 -3.33 -25.43 -20.12
C ILE A 315 -3.90 -25.10 -21.50
N GLU A 316 -5.14 -25.50 -21.70
CA GLU A 316 -6.01 -25.06 -22.81
C GLU A 316 -7.10 -24.17 -22.17
N PRO A 317 -6.96 -22.82 -22.25
CA PRO A 317 -7.92 -21.94 -21.65
C PRO A 317 -9.19 -21.84 -22.47
N LEU A 318 -10.34 -21.85 -21.82
CA LEU A 318 -11.65 -21.59 -22.41
C LEU A 318 -12.27 -20.36 -21.75
N LEU A 319 -12.39 -19.29 -22.52
CA LEU A 319 -12.97 -18.04 -22.04
C LEU A 319 -14.48 -18.03 -22.29
N LEU A 320 -15.28 -17.74 -21.28
CA LEU A 320 -16.72 -17.54 -21.43
C LEU A 320 -17.02 -16.04 -21.50
N GLY A 321 -17.79 -15.66 -22.53
CA GLY A 321 -18.20 -14.28 -22.74
C GLY A 321 -18.53 -14.00 -24.20
N ASP A 322 -18.78 -12.73 -24.49
CA ASP A 322 -19.00 -12.27 -25.86
C ASP A 322 -17.67 -12.26 -26.62
N GLU A 323 -17.64 -13.01 -27.72
CA GLU A 323 -16.44 -13.25 -28.53
C GLU A 323 -15.86 -11.95 -29.12
N GLU A 324 -16.73 -11.05 -29.60
CA GLU A 324 -16.30 -9.77 -30.18
C GLU A 324 -15.67 -8.86 -29.10
N ILE A 325 -16.26 -8.81 -27.92
CA ILE A 325 -15.74 -8.03 -26.80
C ILE A 325 -14.40 -8.58 -26.32
N ILE A 326 -14.27 -9.91 -26.25
CA ILE A 326 -13.01 -10.56 -25.84
C ILE A 326 -11.91 -10.23 -26.85
N HIS A 327 -12.14 -10.40 -28.16
CA HIS A 327 -11.15 -10.08 -29.18
C HIS A 327 -10.74 -8.61 -29.20
N GLN A 328 -11.70 -7.67 -29.14
CA GLN A 328 -11.40 -6.25 -29.07
C GLN A 328 -10.50 -5.89 -27.87
N LYS A 329 -10.75 -6.52 -26.72
CA LYS A 329 -9.91 -6.29 -25.52
C LYS A 329 -8.53 -6.94 -25.67
N MET A 330 -8.44 -8.14 -26.23
CA MET A 330 -7.14 -8.77 -26.48
C MET A 330 -6.30 -7.92 -27.43
N ASP A 331 -6.89 -7.44 -28.54
CA ASP A 331 -6.20 -6.53 -29.46
C ASP A 331 -5.72 -5.24 -28.78
N SER A 332 -6.56 -4.65 -27.93
CA SER A 332 -6.21 -3.44 -27.19
C SER A 332 -5.09 -3.63 -26.16
N LEU A 333 -4.87 -4.87 -25.73
CA LEU A 333 -3.83 -5.27 -24.76
C LEU A 333 -2.57 -5.83 -25.46
N GLY A 334 -2.61 -6.00 -26.77
CA GLY A 334 -1.51 -6.61 -27.53
C GLY A 334 -1.32 -8.11 -27.25
N LEU A 335 -2.40 -8.85 -26.95
CA LEU A 335 -2.42 -10.28 -26.60
C LEU A 335 -2.78 -11.15 -27.79
#